data_fda65677e73ceff79560360a17f6e82b
#
_entry.id   fda65677e73ceff79560360a17f6e82b
#
_cell.length_a   1.000
_cell.length_b   1.000
_cell.length_c   1.000
_cell.angle_alpha   90.00
_cell.angle_beta   90.00
_cell.angle_gamma   90.00
#
_symmetry.space_group_name_H-M   'P 1'
#
loop_
_entity.id
_entity.type
_entity.pdbx_description
1 polymer ?
#
loop_
_entity_poly.entity_id
_entity_poly.type
_entity_poly.pdbx_seq_one_letter_code
_entity_poly.pdbx_strand_id
1 'polypeptide(L)'
;MLKLIELIIIAAAVDGKIDKREQETILRILQQNSTVPPLSNAQLASVQEQLTLRFQNGETRESVIMQAASALDSYARHLAYAITVEVVMSDDQITSGENDFLREQRKFLELDPLKIEKIHFSAELRYGFGGLS
;
A
#
# COMPACT_ATOMS: atom_id res chain seq x y z
N MET A 1 6.40 -7.17 -9.69
CA MET A 1 4.96 -6.90 -9.53
C MET A 1 4.39 -7.40 -8.20
N LEU A 2 4.67 -8.64 -7.81
CA LEU A 2 4.18 -9.18 -6.54
C LEU A 2 4.65 -8.36 -5.33
N LYS A 3 5.87 -7.83 -5.35
CA LYS A 3 6.40 -7.04 -4.24
C LYS A 3 5.65 -5.71 -4.07
N LEU A 4 5.22 -5.10 -5.18
CA LEU A 4 4.38 -3.90 -5.13
C LEU A 4 3.03 -4.23 -4.48
N ILE A 5 2.41 -5.34 -4.87
CA ILE A 5 1.13 -5.79 -4.32
C ILE A 5 1.26 -6.11 -2.83
N GLU A 6 2.36 -6.73 -2.40
CA GLU A 6 2.62 -6.99 -0.99
C GLU A 6 2.58 -5.71 -0.15
N LEU A 7 3.23 -4.64 -0.64
CA LEU A 7 3.24 -3.36 0.08
C LEU A 7 1.84 -2.78 0.23
N ILE A 8 1.02 -2.88 -0.81
CA ILE A 8 -0.35 -2.36 -0.79
C ILE A 8 -1.21 -3.16 0.19
N ILE A 9 -1.10 -4.48 0.18
CA ILE A 9 -1.88 -5.36 1.05
C ILE A 9 -1.53 -5.13 2.51
N ILE A 10 -0.24 -4.96 2.83
CA ILE A 10 0.19 -4.67 4.21
C ILE A 10 -0.49 -3.42 4.73
N ALA A 11 -0.61 -2.37 3.92
CA ALA A 11 -1.30 -1.15 4.32
C ALA A 11 -2.77 -1.39 4.64
N ALA A 12 -3.46 -2.13 3.78
CA ALA A 12 -4.88 -2.41 3.95
C ALA A 12 -5.15 -3.32 5.15
N ALA A 13 -4.18 -4.17 5.52
CA ALA A 13 -4.31 -5.14 6.60
C ALA A 13 -3.73 -4.65 7.93
N VAL A 14 -3.40 -3.36 8.06
CA VAL A 14 -2.83 -2.79 9.29
C VAL A 14 -3.65 -3.11 10.53
N ASP A 15 -4.97 -3.06 10.41
CA ASP A 15 -5.89 -3.28 11.52
C ASP A 15 -6.43 -4.72 11.58
N GLY A 16 -5.89 -5.64 10.77
CA GLY A 16 -6.30 -7.04 10.75
C GLY A 16 -6.43 -7.60 9.34
N LYS A 17 -7.43 -8.46 9.15
CA LYS A 17 -7.66 -9.09 7.85
C LYS A 17 -8.36 -8.14 6.89
N ILE A 18 -8.01 -8.24 5.60
CA ILE A 18 -8.68 -7.52 4.53
C ILE A 18 -10.05 -8.16 4.32
N ASP A 19 -11.13 -7.37 4.46
CA ASP A 19 -12.47 -7.85 4.15
C ASP A 19 -12.75 -7.77 2.64
N LYS A 20 -13.91 -8.26 2.23
CA LYS A 20 -14.30 -8.30 0.82
C LYS A 20 -14.40 -6.90 0.21
N ARG A 21 -14.91 -5.93 0.95
CA ARG A 21 -15.05 -4.55 0.49
C ARG A 21 -13.68 -3.91 0.25
N GLU A 22 -12.75 -4.12 1.16
CA GLU A 22 -11.37 -3.64 1.04
C GLU A 22 -10.67 -4.28 -0.16
N GLN A 23 -10.86 -5.59 -0.39
CA GLN A 23 -10.37 -6.27 -1.58
C GLN A 23 -10.87 -5.62 -2.86
N GLU A 24 -12.16 -5.36 -2.95
CA GLU A 24 -12.77 -4.73 -4.11
C GLU A 24 -12.20 -3.33 -4.35
N THR A 25 -11.99 -2.56 -3.28
CA THR A 25 -11.38 -1.23 -3.35
C THR A 25 -9.96 -1.30 -3.90
N ILE A 26 -9.15 -2.21 -3.39
CA ILE A 26 -7.77 -2.41 -3.85
C ILE A 26 -7.74 -2.75 -5.34
N LEU A 27 -8.57 -3.70 -5.76
CA LEU A 27 -8.64 -4.12 -7.16
C LEU A 27 -9.06 -2.97 -8.07
N ARG A 28 -10.02 -2.17 -7.64
CA ARG A 28 -10.49 -1.01 -8.41
C ARG A 28 -9.37 0.01 -8.60
N ILE A 29 -8.65 0.32 -7.53
CA ILE A 29 -7.52 1.27 -7.58
C ILE A 29 -6.42 0.74 -8.50
N LEU A 30 -6.09 -0.55 -8.39
CA LEU A 30 -5.08 -1.18 -9.23
C LEU A 30 -5.48 -1.16 -10.71
N GLN A 31 -6.73 -1.41 -11.02
CA GLN A 31 -7.24 -1.39 -12.39
C GLN A 31 -7.17 0.00 -13.03
N GLN A 32 -7.24 1.06 -12.24
CA GLN A 32 -7.13 2.43 -12.72
C GLN A 32 -5.69 2.82 -13.08
N ASN A 33 -4.72 2.00 -12.71
CA ASN A 33 -3.31 2.29 -12.96
C ASN A 33 -2.82 1.44 -14.14
N SER A 34 -2.51 2.10 -15.26
CA SER A 34 -2.15 1.43 -16.50
C SER A 34 -0.79 0.71 -16.44
N THR A 35 0.06 1.05 -15.47
CA THR A 35 1.37 0.40 -15.31
C THR A 35 1.29 -0.87 -14.49
N VAL A 36 0.16 -1.14 -13.84
CA VAL A 36 -0.05 -2.35 -13.06
C VAL A 36 -0.82 -3.36 -13.90
N PRO A 37 -0.29 -4.58 -14.10
CA PRO A 37 -1.01 -5.61 -14.84
C PRO A 37 -2.33 -5.98 -14.15
N PRO A 38 -3.33 -6.43 -14.90
CA PRO A 38 -4.58 -6.89 -14.31
C PRO A 38 -4.35 -7.97 -13.25
N LEU A 39 -5.06 -7.86 -12.13
CA LEU A 39 -4.96 -8.79 -11.02
C LEU A 39 -6.36 -9.33 -10.71
N SER A 40 -6.48 -10.64 -10.54
CA SER A 40 -7.74 -11.28 -10.18
C SER A 40 -7.93 -11.29 -8.66
N ASN A 41 -9.17 -11.51 -8.22
CA ASN A 41 -9.47 -11.72 -6.79
C ASN A 41 -8.66 -12.89 -6.22
N ALA A 42 -8.51 -13.97 -6.98
CA ALA A 42 -7.76 -15.14 -6.57
C ALA A 42 -6.28 -14.84 -6.37
N GLN A 43 -5.69 -14.03 -7.26
CA GLN A 43 -4.28 -13.63 -7.14
C GLN A 43 -4.07 -12.74 -5.92
N LEU A 44 -4.96 -11.79 -5.68
CA LEU A 44 -4.89 -10.92 -4.50
C LEU A 44 -4.99 -11.73 -3.21
N ALA A 45 -5.93 -12.66 -3.16
CA ALA A 45 -6.11 -13.56 -2.01
C ALA A 45 -4.88 -14.43 -1.78
N SER A 46 -4.25 -14.91 -2.85
CA SER A 46 -3.02 -15.71 -2.76
C SER A 46 -1.86 -14.92 -2.14
N VAL A 47 -1.67 -13.67 -2.56
CA VAL A 47 -0.62 -12.82 -1.98
C VAL A 47 -0.90 -12.57 -0.51
N GLN A 48 -2.15 -12.29 -0.15
CA GLN A 48 -2.57 -12.08 1.24
C GLN A 48 -2.28 -13.32 2.10
N GLU A 49 -2.59 -14.51 1.58
CA GLU A 49 -2.35 -15.77 2.28
C GLU A 49 -0.86 -16.01 2.51
N GLN A 50 -0.04 -15.76 1.49
CA GLN A 50 1.41 -15.88 1.60
C GLN A 50 1.98 -14.94 2.65
N LEU A 51 1.52 -13.70 2.70
CA LEU A 51 1.93 -12.74 3.73
C LEU A 51 1.54 -13.22 5.13
N THR A 52 0.33 -13.74 5.28
CA THR A 52 -0.15 -14.28 6.56
C THR A 52 0.78 -15.39 7.04
N LEU A 53 1.15 -16.31 6.15
CA LEU A 53 2.06 -17.42 6.48
C LEU A 53 3.46 -16.91 6.89
N ARG A 54 3.97 -15.90 6.19
CA ARG A 54 5.27 -15.30 6.54
C ARG A 54 5.24 -14.70 7.93
N PHE A 55 4.19 -13.97 8.28
CA PHE A 55 4.04 -13.40 9.62
C PHE A 55 3.90 -14.49 10.69
N GLN A 56 3.16 -15.56 10.41
CA GLN A 56 3.03 -16.70 11.31
C GLN A 56 4.38 -17.41 11.53
N ASN A 57 5.25 -17.38 10.54
CA ASN A 57 6.60 -17.96 10.63
C ASN A 57 7.62 -17.00 11.26
N GLY A 58 7.17 -15.89 11.81
CA GLY A 58 8.03 -14.99 12.58
C GLY A 58 8.61 -13.82 11.80
N GLU A 59 8.31 -13.65 10.50
CA GLU A 59 8.75 -12.47 9.78
C GLU A 59 8.04 -11.22 10.30
N THR A 60 8.76 -10.12 10.39
CA THR A 60 8.20 -8.84 10.82
C THR A 60 7.67 -8.05 9.63
N ARG A 61 6.75 -7.14 9.90
CA ARG A 61 6.26 -6.20 8.89
C ARG A 61 7.41 -5.41 8.27
N GLU A 62 8.34 -4.94 9.10
CA GLU A 62 9.52 -4.21 8.64
C GLU A 62 10.36 -5.02 7.66
N SER A 63 10.61 -6.29 7.97
CA SER A 63 11.37 -7.18 7.10
C SER A 63 10.70 -7.35 5.74
N VAL A 64 9.39 -7.53 5.72
CA VAL A 64 8.62 -7.68 4.47
C VAL A 64 8.71 -6.40 3.64
N ILE A 65 8.55 -5.23 4.26
CA ILE A 65 8.65 -3.94 3.58
C ILE A 65 10.07 -3.76 2.99
N MET A 66 11.11 -4.04 3.76
CA MET A 66 12.49 -3.90 3.31
C MET A 66 12.81 -4.82 2.12
N GLN A 67 12.34 -6.06 2.16
CA GLN A 67 12.53 -7.00 1.05
C GLN A 67 11.82 -6.52 -0.21
N ALA A 68 10.58 -6.05 -0.07
CA ALA A 68 9.83 -5.51 -1.19
C ALA A 68 10.52 -4.27 -1.76
N ALA A 69 10.97 -3.36 -0.91
CA ALA A 69 11.66 -2.14 -1.33
C ALA A 69 12.93 -2.45 -2.10
N SER A 70 13.72 -3.44 -1.65
CA SER A 70 14.97 -3.80 -2.32
C SER A 70 14.76 -4.41 -3.71
N ALA A 71 13.58 -4.98 -3.95
CA ALA A 71 13.22 -5.58 -5.24
C ALA A 71 12.63 -4.57 -6.24
N LEU A 72 12.35 -3.35 -5.81
CA LEU A 72 11.70 -2.32 -6.64
C LEU A 72 12.68 -1.19 -6.97
N ASP A 73 12.61 -0.67 -8.20
CA ASP A 73 13.35 0.53 -8.57
C ASP A 73 12.66 1.78 -7.99
N SER A 74 13.29 2.95 -8.20
CA SER A 74 12.77 4.21 -7.64
C SER A 74 11.35 4.51 -8.10
N TYR A 75 11.07 4.34 -9.39
CA TYR A 75 9.73 4.57 -9.92
C TYR A 75 8.69 3.66 -9.27
N ALA A 76 8.99 2.36 -9.20
CA ALA A 76 8.07 1.38 -8.62
C ALA A 76 7.82 1.63 -7.13
N ARG A 77 8.84 2.09 -6.40
CA ARG A 77 8.69 2.45 -4.99
C ARG A 77 7.73 3.61 -4.80
N HIS A 78 7.86 4.67 -5.61
CA HIS A 78 6.96 5.81 -5.57
C HIS A 78 5.54 5.43 -5.99
N LEU A 79 5.42 4.59 -7.01
CA LEU A 79 4.13 4.06 -7.46
C LEU A 79 3.44 3.26 -6.34
N ALA A 80 4.18 2.38 -5.68
CA ALA A 80 3.65 1.59 -4.56
C ALA A 80 3.14 2.49 -3.44
N TYR A 81 3.88 3.53 -3.10
CA TYR A 81 3.47 4.49 -2.08
C TYR A 81 2.22 5.26 -2.49
N ALA A 82 2.17 5.74 -3.73
CA ALA A 82 1.02 6.49 -4.24
C ALA A 82 -0.26 5.64 -4.20
N ILE A 83 -0.18 4.38 -4.61
CA ILE A 83 -1.31 3.46 -4.56
C ILE A 83 -1.72 3.17 -3.12
N THR A 84 -0.75 2.98 -2.23
CA THR A 84 -1.01 2.77 -0.79
C THR A 84 -1.76 3.96 -0.19
N VAL A 85 -1.34 5.18 -0.52
CA VAL A 85 -2.04 6.40 -0.06
C VAL A 85 -3.48 6.40 -0.54
N GLU A 86 -3.74 6.04 -1.79
CA GLU A 86 -5.11 5.96 -2.30
C GLU A 86 -5.96 4.93 -1.57
N VAL A 87 -5.38 3.77 -1.26
CA VAL A 87 -6.10 2.74 -0.49
C VAL A 87 -6.46 3.27 0.90
N VAL A 88 -5.51 3.93 1.57
CA VAL A 88 -5.76 4.53 2.88
C VAL A 88 -6.82 5.60 2.81
N MET A 89 -6.77 6.47 1.79
CA MET A 89 -7.71 7.58 1.62
C MET A 89 -9.09 7.13 1.17
N SER A 90 -9.24 5.89 0.72
CA SER A 90 -10.54 5.39 0.22
C SER A 90 -11.60 5.25 1.32
N ASP A 91 -11.21 5.24 2.59
CA ASP A 91 -12.12 5.40 3.70
C ASP A 91 -12.33 6.89 3.99
N ASP A 92 -13.40 7.22 4.69
CA ASP A 92 -13.75 8.62 4.98
C ASP A 92 -12.82 9.28 6.01
N GLN A 93 -11.94 8.51 6.62
CA GLN A 93 -11.01 8.99 7.65
C GLN A 93 -9.72 8.19 7.63
N ILE A 94 -8.64 8.82 8.07
CA ILE A 94 -7.33 8.19 8.21
C ILE A 94 -7.07 7.95 9.69
N THR A 95 -6.79 6.69 10.06
CA THR A 95 -6.47 6.33 11.44
C THR A 95 -5.01 6.69 11.75
N SER A 96 -4.69 6.83 13.05
CA SER A 96 -3.30 7.04 13.47
C SER A 96 -2.41 5.86 13.09
N GLY A 97 -2.94 4.63 13.14
CA GLY A 97 -2.22 3.44 12.72
C GLY A 97 -1.87 3.45 11.24
N GLU A 98 -2.79 3.94 10.40
CA GLU A 98 -2.54 4.08 8.97
C GLU A 98 -1.48 5.15 8.67
N ASN A 99 -1.52 6.29 9.37
CA ASN A 99 -0.48 7.31 9.24
C ASN A 99 0.89 6.80 9.70
N ASP A 100 0.94 6.04 10.79
CA ASP A 100 2.17 5.42 11.28
C ASP A 100 2.73 4.45 10.27
N PHE A 101 1.87 3.66 9.63
CA PHE A 101 2.27 2.73 8.58
C PHE A 101 2.84 3.47 7.36
N LEU A 102 2.20 4.55 6.93
CA LEU A 102 2.69 5.35 5.81
C LEU A 102 4.07 5.95 6.12
N ARG A 103 4.29 6.43 7.35
CA ARG A 103 5.60 6.92 7.77
C ARG A 103 6.67 5.82 7.73
N GLU A 104 6.33 4.64 8.21
CA GLU A 104 7.23 3.48 8.17
C GLU A 104 7.59 3.12 6.74
N GLN A 105 6.59 3.09 5.86
CA GLN A 105 6.81 2.81 4.44
C GLN A 105 7.74 3.84 3.80
N ARG A 106 7.53 5.13 4.03
CA ARG A 106 8.40 6.20 3.51
C ARG A 106 9.85 6.01 3.93
N LYS A 107 10.06 5.62 5.19
CA LYS A 107 11.39 5.39 5.73
C LYS A 107 12.14 4.28 5.00
N PHE A 108 11.48 3.17 4.74
CA PHE A 108 12.11 2.01 4.10
C PHE A 108 12.18 2.11 2.58
N LEU A 109 11.28 2.84 1.96
CA LEU A 109 11.26 3.01 0.51
C LEU A 109 12.23 4.09 0.01
N GLU A 110 12.76 4.93 0.90
CA GLU A 110 13.70 6.00 0.55
C GLU A 110 13.13 6.93 -0.53
N LEU A 111 11.92 7.44 -0.30
CA LEU A 111 11.22 8.25 -1.27
C LEU A 111 11.68 9.71 -1.27
N ASP A 112 11.59 10.37 -2.44
CA ASP A 112 11.87 11.79 -2.59
C ASP A 112 10.82 12.62 -1.83
N PRO A 113 11.22 13.48 -0.87
CA PRO A 113 10.28 14.28 -0.09
C PRO A 113 9.37 15.17 -0.93
N LEU A 114 9.85 15.74 -2.03
CA LEU A 114 9.03 16.57 -2.91
C LEU A 114 7.95 15.76 -3.62
N LYS A 115 8.28 14.53 -4.01
CA LYS A 115 7.30 13.64 -4.63
C LYS A 115 6.27 13.17 -3.62
N ILE A 116 6.67 12.94 -2.37
CA ILE A 116 5.74 12.60 -1.29
C ILE A 116 4.71 13.72 -1.11
N GLU A 117 5.14 14.98 -1.06
CA GLU A 117 4.24 16.12 -0.93
C GLU A 117 3.23 16.18 -2.07
N LYS A 118 3.68 15.94 -3.30
CA LYS A 118 2.81 15.92 -4.48
C LYS A 118 1.80 14.78 -4.41
N ILE A 119 2.23 13.59 -3.97
CA ILE A 119 1.36 12.44 -3.82
C ILE A 119 0.28 12.74 -2.78
N HIS A 120 0.65 13.27 -1.62
CA HIS A 120 -0.29 13.61 -0.56
C HIS A 120 -1.29 14.66 -1.01
N PHE A 121 -0.81 15.75 -1.58
CA PHE A 121 -1.67 16.84 -2.03
C PHE A 121 -2.67 16.36 -3.10
N SER A 122 -2.20 15.62 -4.09
CA SER A 122 -3.05 15.08 -5.14
C SER A 122 -4.14 14.16 -4.59
N ALA A 123 -3.77 13.28 -3.66
CA ALA A 123 -4.74 12.37 -3.03
C ALA A 123 -5.78 13.13 -2.21
N GLU A 124 -5.34 14.10 -1.42
CA GLU A 124 -6.24 14.91 -0.60
C GLU A 124 -7.23 15.70 -1.46
N LEU A 125 -6.79 16.20 -2.61
CA LEU A 125 -7.68 16.87 -3.56
C LEU A 125 -8.73 15.92 -4.14
N ARG A 126 -8.31 14.71 -4.53
CA ARG A 126 -9.22 13.72 -5.14
C ARG A 126 -10.27 13.22 -4.15
N TYR A 127 -9.89 13.01 -2.90
CA TYR A 127 -10.80 12.46 -1.89
C TYR A 127 -11.51 13.54 -1.08
N GLY A 128 -11.10 14.79 -1.19
CA GLY A 128 -11.81 15.92 -0.60
C GLY A 128 -11.61 16.12 0.88
N PHE A 129 -10.59 15.47 1.49
CA PHE A 129 -10.25 15.69 2.89
C PHE A 129 -8.74 15.51 3.11
N GLY A 130 -8.24 16.09 4.22
CA GLY A 130 -6.84 15.98 4.60
C GLY A 130 -6.61 14.94 5.70
N GLY A 131 -5.45 14.97 6.33
CA GLY A 131 -5.10 14.10 7.44
C GLY A 131 -3.84 13.27 7.22
N LEU A 132 -3.24 13.35 6.02
CA LEU A 132 -1.95 12.73 5.77
C LEU A 132 -0.84 13.53 6.46
N SER A 133 0.04 12.83 7.12
CA SER A 133 1.13 13.46 7.86
C SER A 133 2.52 13.21 7.25
#